data_a07225becbdee3607414c792130c551a
#
_entry.id   a07225becbdee3607414c792130c551a
#
_cell.length_a   1.000
_cell.length_b   1.000
_cell.length_c   1.000
_cell.angle_alpha   90.00
_cell.angle_beta   90.00
_cell.angle_gamma   90.00
#
_symmetry.space_group_name_H-M   'P 1'
#
loop_
_entity.id
_entity.type
_entity.pdbx_description
1 polymer ?
#
loop_
_entity_poly.entity_id
_entity_poly.type
_entity_poly.pdbx_seq_one_letter_code
_entity_poly.pdbx_strand_id
1 'polypeptide(L)'
;MGDTPFADKPLTDRLLRSWTRCRRRAWLDRHGDQNQRVYTAHRTLQLDDQQRSFVALLPHKPGHGLAACERGDVGVVGLRLRGRTAEGYSIEAHPALLQRQPGRSRWGNYVYRPVLARQGRRLTREHRLQLALSARLLAHLQQAPVVDGLALAGAGRYLDKEKVALGENLQRQLDEALRRLAADLERTEPPPLASDRRKCSLCSWRGVCSAEARRVGHLSEVSGIGAKRREMLLELGIDGLNALADADPQRLAEQLQRFGEQHGAVAAPLVAQARAQRDGHAEPLADSPALPELIKAPGVLLYDIESDPDARDDFLHGFVCLPRDPDGRWALERATYHPLLMLQEHGEARCWQRIRRFLSRFEGWPVLHYGETESLALCKLAQRQGVSDVDRDALRCRLVDVHDRLRSHWRLPLNSYGLKTVADWLGFSWSQAGVDGARALLWWRQWRGTGPSDRGHVQALRWIFLYNRDDGLATWTVAAWMLAADSRSQSRVGGSQKALGRAMETSTPLSPACSVSASSA
;
A
#
# COMPACT_ATOMS: atom_id res chain seq x y z
N MET A 1 13.38 12.52 45.89
CA MET A 1 12.27 11.86 45.20
C MET A 1 11.93 12.76 44.02
N GLY A 2 12.51 12.47 42.85
CA GLY A 2 12.36 13.27 41.67
C GLY A 2 10.99 12.95 41.04
N ASP A 3 10.18 13.97 40.90
CA ASP A 3 8.93 13.94 40.09
C ASP A 3 9.27 13.49 38.67
N THR A 4 8.86 12.28 38.31
CA THR A 4 8.92 11.76 36.95
C THR A 4 7.78 12.41 36.16
N PRO A 5 8.04 13.31 35.19
CA PRO A 5 7.00 14.05 34.46
C PRO A 5 6.12 13.15 33.55
N PHE A 6 6.30 11.84 33.58
CA PHE A 6 5.62 10.87 32.72
C PHE A 6 4.42 10.16 33.35
N ALA A 7 4.25 10.21 34.67
CA ALA A 7 3.19 9.48 35.39
C ALA A 7 1.76 10.02 35.08
N ASP A 8 1.63 11.20 34.52
CA ASP A 8 0.34 11.91 34.42
C ASP A 8 -0.37 11.79 33.05
N LYS A 9 0.35 11.33 32.00
CA LYS A 9 -0.27 11.23 30.67
C LYS A 9 -0.95 9.86 30.47
N PRO A 10 -2.28 9.83 30.21
CA PRO A 10 -3.03 8.58 30.15
C PRO A 10 -2.55 7.65 29.02
N LEU A 11 -2.69 6.34 29.23
CA LEU A 11 -2.62 5.31 28.19
C LEU A 11 -3.95 5.34 27.44
N THR A 12 -3.95 5.87 26.23
CA THR A 12 -5.18 6.03 25.45
C THR A 12 -5.46 4.82 24.56
N ASP A 13 -6.73 4.62 24.20
CA ASP A 13 -7.15 3.62 23.21
C ASP A 13 -6.39 3.80 21.88
N ARG A 14 -6.04 5.03 21.51
CA ARG A 14 -5.22 5.34 20.34
C ARG A 14 -3.77 4.85 20.48
N LEU A 15 -3.17 5.01 21.65
CA LEU A 15 -1.82 4.47 21.92
C LEU A 15 -1.84 2.94 21.96
N LEU A 16 -2.84 2.33 22.58
CA LEU A 16 -3.04 0.89 22.59
C LEU A 16 -3.17 0.33 21.16
N ARG A 17 -3.94 1.01 20.32
CA ARG A 17 -4.08 0.70 18.90
C ARG A 17 -2.75 0.81 18.16
N SER A 18 -2.00 1.86 18.37
CA SER A 18 -0.69 2.05 17.76
C SER A 18 0.31 0.98 18.20
N TRP A 19 0.29 0.63 19.50
CA TRP A 19 1.18 -0.37 20.08
C TRP A 19 0.92 -1.78 19.56
N THR A 20 -0.34 -2.18 19.41
CA THR A 20 -0.72 -3.48 18.85
C THR A 20 -0.26 -3.66 17.40
N ARG A 21 -0.13 -2.57 16.66
CA ARG A 21 0.41 -2.56 15.29
C ARG A 21 1.93 -2.53 15.27
N CYS A 22 2.54 -1.69 16.10
CA CYS A 22 3.98 -1.50 16.20
C CYS A 22 4.33 -0.78 17.50
N ARG A 23 5.15 -1.42 18.35
CA ARG A 23 5.61 -0.86 19.62
C ARG A 23 6.31 0.49 19.44
N ARG A 24 7.22 0.59 18.44
CA ARG A 24 7.92 1.83 18.08
C ARG A 24 6.97 2.95 17.67
N ARG A 25 5.87 2.62 16.96
CA ARG A 25 4.84 3.61 16.59
C ARG A 25 4.19 4.23 17.82
N ALA A 26 3.82 3.44 18.84
CA ALA A 26 3.23 3.96 20.06
C ALA A 26 4.21 4.86 20.81
N TRP A 27 5.48 4.47 20.87
CA TRP A 27 6.53 5.30 21.46
C TRP A 27 6.68 6.64 20.73
N LEU A 28 6.74 6.62 19.40
CA LEU A 28 6.79 7.83 18.57
C LEU A 28 5.51 8.68 18.69
N ASP A 29 4.34 8.06 18.81
CA ASP A 29 3.09 8.79 19.06
C ASP A 29 3.11 9.56 20.38
N ARG A 30 3.91 9.12 21.38
CA ARG A 30 4.07 9.76 22.68
C ARG A 30 5.24 10.76 22.73
N HIS A 31 6.40 10.38 22.18
CA HIS A 31 7.68 11.06 22.34
C HIS A 31 8.24 11.71 21.07
N GLY A 32 7.76 11.26 19.88
CA GLY A 32 8.30 11.72 18.60
C GLY A 32 7.92 13.17 18.29
N ASP A 33 8.75 13.82 17.49
CA ASP A 33 8.46 15.15 16.95
C ASP A 33 7.26 15.11 16.03
N GLN A 34 6.17 15.74 16.43
CA GLN A 34 4.89 15.72 15.70
C GLN A 34 4.99 16.41 14.32
N ASN A 35 5.98 17.28 14.09
CA ASN A 35 6.22 17.91 12.79
C ASN A 35 6.73 16.91 11.74
N GLN A 36 7.34 15.81 12.16
CA GLN A 36 7.80 14.73 11.29
C GLN A 36 6.70 13.70 10.98
N ARG A 37 5.50 13.91 11.53
CA ARG A 37 4.37 13.01 11.37
C ARG A 37 3.58 13.33 10.11
N VAL A 38 3.54 12.40 9.17
CA VAL A 38 2.82 12.56 7.91
C VAL A 38 1.49 11.82 7.94
N TYR A 39 0.40 12.55 7.73
CA TYR A 39 -0.94 11.97 7.60
C TYR A 39 -1.22 11.68 6.14
N THR A 40 -1.54 10.42 5.83
CA THR A 40 -1.91 9.98 4.49
C THR A 40 -3.39 10.18 4.22
N ALA A 41 -3.78 10.34 2.96
CA ALA A 41 -5.19 10.39 2.53
C ALA A 41 -5.97 9.14 2.96
N HIS A 42 -5.30 8.00 3.09
CA HIS A 42 -5.88 6.77 3.62
C HIS A 42 -6.54 6.95 4.99
N ARG A 43 -5.99 7.82 5.85
CA ARG A 43 -6.62 8.11 7.15
C ARG A 43 -7.95 8.83 6.99
N THR A 44 -8.06 9.76 6.05
CA THR A 44 -9.33 10.46 5.76
C THR A 44 -10.37 9.49 5.22
N LEU A 45 -9.98 8.63 4.26
CA LEU A 45 -10.86 7.57 3.74
C LEU A 45 -11.38 6.65 4.86
N GLN A 46 -10.52 6.27 5.81
CA GLN A 46 -10.95 5.47 6.97
C GLN A 46 -12.01 6.17 7.81
N LEU A 47 -11.88 7.48 8.03
CA LEU A 47 -12.85 8.25 8.81
C LEU A 47 -14.18 8.39 8.07
N ASP A 48 -14.15 8.61 6.75
CA ASP A 48 -15.35 8.65 5.92
C ASP A 48 -16.10 7.30 5.92
N ASP A 49 -15.38 6.19 5.78
CA ASP A 49 -15.97 4.85 5.83
C ASP A 49 -16.58 4.56 7.19
N GLN A 50 -15.89 4.96 8.27
CA GLN A 50 -16.41 4.86 9.63
C GLN A 50 -17.71 5.66 9.81
N GLN A 51 -17.74 6.89 9.33
CA GLN A 51 -18.92 7.74 9.42
C GLN A 51 -20.09 7.14 8.63
N ARG A 52 -19.86 6.66 7.40
CA ARG A 52 -20.88 5.99 6.58
C ARG A 52 -21.43 4.74 7.26
N SER A 53 -20.56 3.94 7.89
CA SER A 53 -20.97 2.74 8.64
C SER A 53 -21.87 3.10 9.84
N PHE A 54 -21.58 4.20 10.54
CA PHE A 54 -22.38 4.64 11.67
C PHE A 54 -23.74 5.21 11.24
N VAL A 55 -23.77 5.95 10.15
CA VAL A 55 -25.04 6.44 9.55
C VAL A 55 -25.91 5.26 9.12
N ALA A 56 -25.34 4.21 8.52
CA ALA A 56 -26.08 3.03 8.13
C ALA A 56 -26.54 2.16 9.32
N LEU A 57 -25.89 2.28 10.48
CA LEU A 57 -26.27 1.54 11.70
C LEU A 57 -27.44 2.20 12.44
N LEU A 58 -27.48 3.53 12.48
CA LEU A 58 -28.38 4.30 13.35
C LEU A 58 -29.59 4.83 12.56
N PRO A 59 -30.80 4.81 13.16
CA PRO A 59 -31.99 5.40 12.54
C PRO A 59 -31.95 6.93 12.49
N HIS A 60 -31.19 7.55 13.41
CA HIS A 60 -31.07 8.99 13.57
C HIS A 60 -29.64 9.42 13.84
N LYS A 61 -29.35 10.71 13.65
CA LYS A 61 -28.05 11.30 13.97
C LYS A 61 -27.71 11.08 15.46
N PRO A 62 -26.49 10.62 15.80
CA PRO A 62 -26.10 10.37 17.19
C PRO A 62 -26.05 11.67 17.99
N GLY A 63 -26.40 11.58 19.27
CA GLY A 63 -26.20 12.64 20.24
C GLY A 63 -24.73 12.78 20.63
N HIS A 64 -24.38 13.86 21.33
CA HIS A 64 -22.99 14.17 21.69
C HIS A 64 -22.79 14.22 23.22
N GLY A 65 -21.74 13.56 23.68
CA GLY A 65 -21.26 13.63 25.07
C GLY A 65 -22.17 12.95 26.11
N LEU A 66 -21.92 13.23 27.39
CA LEU A 66 -22.60 12.58 28.51
C LEU A 66 -24.10 12.89 28.55
N ALA A 67 -24.49 14.11 28.28
CA ALA A 67 -25.89 14.50 28.26
C ALA A 67 -26.74 13.69 27.27
N ALA A 68 -26.17 13.23 26.17
CA ALA A 68 -26.84 12.32 25.23
C ALA A 68 -27.05 10.92 25.83
N CYS A 69 -26.10 10.43 26.65
CA CYS A 69 -26.27 9.20 27.41
C CYS A 69 -27.40 9.32 28.42
N GLU A 70 -27.48 10.43 29.11
CA GLU A 70 -28.52 10.71 30.16
C GLU A 70 -29.91 10.82 29.54
N ARG A 71 -30.05 11.36 28.34
CA ARG A 71 -31.33 11.39 27.60
C ARG A 71 -31.74 10.05 27.00
N GLY A 72 -30.80 9.09 26.93
CA GLY A 72 -31.05 7.79 26.29
C GLY A 72 -31.04 7.82 24.77
N ASP A 73 -30.24 8.68 24.14
CA ASP A 73 -30.13 8.77 22.68
C ASP A 73 -29.71 7.40 22.11
N VAL A 74 -30.22 7.00 20.95
CA VAL A 74 -29.97 5.67 20.33
C VAL A 74 -28.48 5.45 20.03
N GLY A 75 -27.79 6.50 19.65
CA GLY A 75 -26.34 6.51 19.42
C GLY A 75 -25.70 7.73 20.09
N VAL A 76 -24.50 7.58 20.64
CA VAL A 76 -23.76 8.68 21.28
C VAL A 76 -22.32 8.69 20.79
N VAL A 77 -21.82 9.88 20.46
CA VAL A 77 -20.44 10.17 20.04
C VAL A 77 -19.79 11.22 20.93
N GLY A 78 -18.47 11.39 20.80
CA GLY A 78 -17.74 12.45 21.49
C GLY A 78 -17.59 12.25 23.00
N LEU A 79 -17.74 11.02 23.49
CA LEU A 79 -17.55 10.71 24.90
C LEU A 79 -16.07 10.39 25.21
N ARG A 80 -15.58 10.95 26.32
CA ARG A 80 -14.24 10.69 26.83
C ARG A 80 -14.35 9.92 28.13
N LEU A 81 -13.95 8.65 28.12
CA LEU A 81 -13.98 7.74 29.26
C LEU A 81 -12.62 7.72 29.95
N ARG A 82 -12.59 7.78 31.27
CA ARG A 82 -11.36 7.80 32.07
C ARG A 82 -11.42 6.80 33.22
N GLY A 83 -10.26 6.30 33.62
CA GLY A 83 -10.11 5.39 34.74
C GLY A 83 -8.63 5.13 35.06
N ARG A 84 -8.41 4.13 35.93
CA ARG A 84 -7.06 3.65 36.27
C ARG A 84 -6.99 2.15 36.13
N THR A 85 -5.79 1.62 35.84
CA THR A 85 -5.50 0.19 35.96
C THR A 85 -5.26 -0.20 37.43
N ALA A 86 -5.19 -1.47 37.71
CA ALA A 86 -4.85 -2.00 39.04
C ALA A 86 -3.47 -1.52 39.51
N GLU A 87 -2.53 -1.35 38.58
CA GLU A 87 -1.17 -0.83 38.83
C GLU A 87 -1.11 0.70 38.95
N GLY A 88 -2.27 1.39 38.84
CA GLY A 88 -2.36 2.84 39.02
C GLY A 88 -2.17 3.68 37.76
N TYR A 89 -1.88 3.09 36.58
CA TYR A 89 -1.76 3.84 35.34
C TYR A 89 -3.08 4.51 34.96
N SER A 90 -3.04 5.80 34.62
CA SER A 90 -4.19 6.50 34.06
C SER A 90 -4.52 5.95 32.68
N ILE A 91 -5.77 5.60 32.43
CA ILE A 91 -6.27 5.08 31.14
C ILE A 91 -7.42 5.94 30.61
N GLU A 92 -7.48 6.06 29.29
CA GLU A 92 -8.50 6.87 28.62
C GLU A 92 -8.97 6.19 27.32
N ALA A 93 -10.27 6.25 27.03
CA ALA A 93 -10.82 5.79 25.77
C ALA A 93 -11.77 6.82 25.17
N HIS A 94 -11.75 6.90 23.82
CA HIS A 94 -12.65 7.70 23.02
C HIS A 94 -13.45 6.77 22.10
N PRO A 95 -14.52 6.12 22.59
CA PRO A 95 -15.33 5.26 21.75
C PRO A 95 -15.86 6.04 20.57
N ALA A 96 -15.66 5.49 19.37
CA ALA A 96 -16.08 6.15 18.13
C ALA A 96 -17.60 6.33 18.06
N LEU A 97 -18.35 5.36 18.64
CA LEU A 97 -19.79 5.39 18.80
C LEU A 97 -20.17 4.52 20.00
N LEU A 98 -21.15 4.95 20.77
CA LEU A 98 -21.89 4.11 21.71
C LEU A 98 -23.30 3.87 21.17
N GLN A 99 -23.77 2.61 21.25
CA GLN A 99 -25.11 2.23 20.84
C GLN A 99 -25.94 1.80 22.05
N ARG A 100 -27.14 2.38 22.18
CA ARG A 100 -28.10 2.00 23.23
C ARG A 100 -28.58 0.56 23.03
N GLN A 101 -28.69 -0.16 24.14
CA GLN A 101 -29.18 -1.52 24.24
C GLN A 101 -30.21 -1.64 25.37
N PRO A 102 -31.11 -2.63 25.33
CA PRO A 102 -31.93 -2.99 26.49
C PRO A 102 -31.06 -3.37 27.69
N GLY A 103 -31.45 -2.97 28.89
CA GLY A 103 -30.73 -3.27 30.14
C GLY A 103 -31.09 -2.24 31.21
N ARG A 104 -30.36 -2.25 32.32
CA ARG A 104 -30.54 -1.31 33.44
C ARG A 104 -29.19 -0.68 33.79
N SER A 105 -29.12 0.63 33.85
CA SER A 105 -27.94 1.40 34.23
C SER A 105 -28.31 2.54 35.18
N ARG A 106 -27.33 3.34 35.60
CA ARG A 106 -27.59 4.55 36.37
C ARG A 106 -28.49 5.56 35.67
N TRP A 107 -28.66 5.45 34.36
CA TRP A 107 -29.47 6.36 33.54
C TRP A 107 -30.91 5.89 33.31
N GLY A 108 -31.23 4.65 33.70
CA GLY A 108 -32.58 4.09 33.54
C GLY A 108 -32.59 2.68 32.95
N ASN A 109 -33.67 2.36 32.21
CA ASN A 109 -33.89 1.02 31.66
C ASN A 109 -33.17 0.79 30.33
N TYR A 110 -31.94 1.24 30.22
CA TYR A 110 -31.06 1.01 29.07
C TYR A 110 -29.58 1.01 29.48
N VAL A 111 -28.76 0.42 28.66
CA VAL A 111 -27.29 0.42 28.73
C VAL A 111 -26.72 0.83 27.38
N TYR A 112 -25.44 1.14 27.36
CA TYR A 112 -24.69 1.36 26.11
C TYR A 112 -23.63 0.29 25.91
N ARG A 113 -23.33 0.01 24.65
CA ARG A 113 -22.17 -0.78 24.24
C ARG A 113 -21.28 0.01 23.28
N PRO A 114 -19.96 -0.22 23.26
CA PRO A 114 -19.06 0.42 22.32
C PRO A 114 -19.20 -0.19 20.93
N VAL A 115 -19.13 0.68 19.91
CA VAL A 115 -19.16 0.32 18.49
C VAL A 115 -17.92 0.88 17.81
N LEU A 116 -17.27 0.07 16.98
CA LEU A 116 -16.20 0.52 16.08
C LEU A 116 -16.49 0.11 14.64
N ALA A 117 -16.00 0.89 13.70
CA ALA A 117 -15.95 0.49 12.30
C ALA A 117 -14.53 0.03 11.93
N ARG A 118 -14.43 -1.04 11.18
CA ARG A 118 -13.17 -1.63 10.71
C ARG A 118 -13.11 -1.66 9.20
N GLN A 119 -11.90 -1.51 8.67
CA GLN A 119 -11.62 -1.84 7.29
C GLN A 119 -11.21 -3.31 7.18
N GLY A 120 -11.63 -3.95 6.10
CA GLY A 120 -11.38 -5.37 5.88
C GLY A 120 -12.32 -6.30 6.66
N ARG A 121 -12.31 -7.58 6.27
CA ARG A 121 -13.27 -8.58 6.76
C ARG A 121 -12.90 -9.20 8.11
N ARG A 122 -11.64 -9.15 8.53
CA ARG A 122 -11.19 -9.84 9.76
C ARG A 122 -11.15 -8.92 10.97
N LEU A 123 -11.72 -9.40 12.07
CA LEU A 123 -11.56 -8.79 13.38
C LEU A 123 -10.15 -9.08 13.92
N THR A 124 -9.38 -8.03 14.17
CA THR A 124 -8.00 -8.15 14.66
C THR A 124 -7.94 -8.03 16.20
N ARG A 125 -6.80 -8.42 16.78
CA ARG A 125 -6.51 -8.22 18.22
C ARG A 125 -6.63 -6.74 18.60
N GLU A 126 -6.20 -5.83 17.75
CA GLU A 126 -6.32 -4.38 17.93
C GLU A 126 -7.77 -3.95 18.19
N HIS A 127 -8.70 -4.37 17.34
CA HIS A 127 -10.12 -4.05 17.49
C HIS A 127 -10.73 -4.60 18.78
N ARG A 128 -10.37 -5.82 19.13
CA ARG A 128 -10.86 -6.46 20.37
C ARG A 128 -10.38 -5.74 21.62
N LEU A 129 -9.10 -5.38 21.70
CA LEU A 129 -8.53 -4.64 22.83
C LEU A 129 -9.10 -3.22 22.95
N GLN A 130 -9.34 -2.55 21.82
CA GLN A 130 -9.96 -1.22 21.80
C GLN A 130 -11.40 -1.28 22.32
N LEU A 131 -12.20 -2.27 21.91
CA LEU A 131 -13.54 -2.49 22.45
C LEU A 131 -13.50 -2.84 23.95
N ALA A 132 -12.56 -3.68 24.37
CA ALA A 132 -12.42 -4.08 25.77
C ALA A 132 -12.08 -2.91 26.69
N LEU A 133 -11.16 -2.02 26.27
CA LEU A 133 -10.84 -0.80 27.02
C LEU A 133 -12.04 0.14 27.13
N SER A 134 -12.72 0.38 26.00
CA SER A 134 -13.93 1.20 25.98
C SER A 134 -15.03 0.63 26.87
N ALA A 135 -15.25 -0.67 26.81
CA ALA A 135 -16.27 -1.35 27.62
C ALA A 135 -15.97 -1.31 29.11
N ARG A 136 -14.70 -1.54 29.51
CA ARG A 136 -14.28 -1.45 30.92
C ARG A 136 -14.61 -0.09 31.53
N LEU A 137 -14.21 0.96 30.82
CA LEU A 137 -14.43 2.33 31.28
C LEU A 137 -15.91 2.75 31.20
N LEU A 138 -16.64 2.27 30.21
CA LEU A 138 -18.07 2.50 30.06
C LEU A 138 -18.87 1.79 31.17
N ALA A 139 -18.51 0.54 31.51
CA ALA A 139 -19.16 -0.19 32.59
C ALA A 139 -19.07 0.58 33.93
N HIS A 140 -17.91 1.18 34.18
CA HIS A 140 -17.71 2.04 35.35
C HIS A 140 -18.60 3.29 35.32
N LEU A 141 -18.63 3.98 34.17
CA LEU A 141 -19.42 5.21 34.01
C LEU A 141 -20.92 4.95 34.12
N GLN A 142 -21.43 3.91 33.47
CA GLN A 142 -22.87 3.58 33.47
C GLN A 142 -23.35 2.77 34.66
N GLN A 143 -22.42 2.32 35.53
CA GLN A 143 -22.68 1.44 36.68
C GLN A 143 -23.46 0.17 36.29
N ALA A 144 -23.10 -0.39 35.14
CA ALA A 144 -23.69 -1.61 34.61
C ALA A 144 -22.68 -2.36 33.72
N PRO A 145 -22.69 -3.70 33.69
CA PRO A 145 -21.75 -4.47 32.93
C PRO A 145 -21.91 -4.21 31.40
N VAL A 146 -20.79 -4.27 30.69
CA VAL A 146 -20.74 -4.24 29.21
C VAL A 146 -20.21 -5.59 28.75
N VAL A 147 -21.10 -6.48 28.36
CA VAL A 147 -20.76 -7.88 28.03
C VAL A 147 -20.27 -8.07 26.59
N ASP A 148 -20.63 -7.16 25.70
CA ASP A 148 -20.24 -7.20 24.31
C ASP A 148 -19.99 -5.80 23.70
N GLY A 149 -19.26 -5.80 22.58
CA GLY A 149 -19.11 -4.66 21.68
C GLY A 149 -19.55 -5.04 20.29
N LEU A 150 -19.65 -4.05 19.41
CA LEU A 150 -20.03 -4.25 18.01
C LEU A 150 -18.92 -3.77 17.09
N ALA A 151 -18.48 -4.62 16.15
CA ALA A 151 -17.57 -4.26 15.08
C ALA A 151 -18.34 -4.23 13.75
N LEU A 152 -18.24 -3.11 13.04
CA LEU A 152 -18.88 -2.90 11.75
C LEU A 152 -17.84 -3.03 10.63
N ALA A 153 -18.19 -3.68 9.53
CA ALA A 153 -17.39 -3.72 8.32
C ALA A 153 -18.26 -3.44 7.10
N GLY A 154 -17.65 -2.81 6.09
CA GLY A 154 -18.35 -2.42 4.87
C GLY A 154 -18.94 -1.03 4.95
N ALA A 155 -19.05 -0.40 3.79
CA ALA A 155 -19.79 0.85 3.58
C ALA A 155 -20.73 0.63 2.40
N GLY A 156 -21.98 1.01 2.52
CA GLY A 156 -22.98 0.87 1.45
C GLY A 156 -24.06 -0.17 1.72
N ARG A 157 -24.49 -0.92 0.71
CA ARG A 157 -25.67 -1.79 0.77
C ARG A 157 -25.60 -2.94 1.79
N TYR A 158 -24.39 -3.34 2.21
CA TYR A 158 -24.17 -4.44 3.14
C TYR A 158 -23.25 -4.00 4.27
N LEU A 159 -23.85 -3.69 5.42
CA LEU A 159 -23.14 -3.46 6.67
C LEU A 159 -23.02 -4.79 7.43
N ASP A 160 -21.82 -5.37 7.44
CA ASP A 160 -21.52 -6.54 8.27
C ASP A 160 -21.40 -6.13 9.73
N LYS A 161 -22.11 -6.83 10.62
CA LYS A 161 -22.20 -6.54 12.06
C LYS A 161 -21.69 -7.75 12.83
N GLU A 162 -20.50 -7.63 13.40
CA GLU A 162 -19.89 -8.71 14.23
C GLU A 162 -19.96 -8.35 15.71
N LYS A 163 -20.67 -9.17 16.49
CA LYS A 163 -20.75 -9.04 17.94
C LYS A 163 -19.49 -9.61 18.57
N VAL A 164 -18.85 -8.85 19.45
CA VAL A 164 -17.59 -9.20 20.11
C VAL A 164 -17.81 -9.39 21.59
N ALA A 165 -17.67 -10.62 22.09
CA ALA A 165 -17.72 -10.90 23.52
C ALA A 165 -16.51 -10.28 24.24
N LEU A 166 -16.77 -9.60 25.36
CA LEU A 166 -15.78 -8.84 26.13
C LEU A 166 -15.50 -9.48 27.51
N GLY A 167 -15.48 -10.81 27.55
CA GLY A 167 -15.31 -11.60 28.76
C GLY A 167 -13.92 -11.52 29.41
N GLU A 168 -13.75 -12.18 30.56
CA GLU A 168 -12.56 -12.11 31.41
C GLU A 168 -11.24 -12.40 30.71
N ASN A 169 -11.21 -13.36 29.78
CA ASN A 169 -9.99 -13.68 29.05
C ASN A 169 -9.50 -12.48 28.23
N LEU A 170 -10.41 -11.76 27.56
CA LEU A 170 -10.05 -10.56 26.81
C LEU A 170 -9.64 -9.41 27.74
N GLN A 171 -10.25 -9.32 28.92
CA GLN A 171 -9.88 -8.33 29.94
C GLN A 171 -8.46 -8.60 30.48
N ARG A 172 -8.10 -9.86 30.73
CA ARG A 172 -6.71 -10.23 31.09
C ARG A 172 -5.70 -9.90 29.99
N GLN A 173 -6.07 -10.14 28.73
CA GLN A 173 -5.23 -9.74 27.58
C GLN A 173 -5.07 -8.20 27.48
N LEU A 174 -6.09 -7.44 27.85
CA LEU A 174 -6.04 -5.98 27.90
C LEU A 174 -5.07 -5.52 29.00
N ASP A 175 -5.13 -6.11 30.21
CA ASP A 175 -4.22 -5.75 31.31
C ASP A 175 -2.77 -6.01 30.94
N GLU A 176 -2.49 -7.17 30.35
CA GLU A 176 -1.15 -7.49 29.86
C GLU A 176 -0.68 -6.52 28.76
N ALA A 177 -1.57 -6.13 27.84
CA ALA A 177 -1.25 -5.18 26.80
C ALA A 177 -0.99 -3.77 27.36
N LEU A 178 -1.76 -3.33 28.34
CA LEU A 178 -1.57 -2.02 29.00
C LEU A 178 -0.25 -1.97 29.78
N ARG A 179 0.09 -3.03 30.54
CA ARG A 179 1.37 -3.12 31.24
C ARG A 179 2.56 -3.05 30.28
N ARG A 180 2.53 -3.82 29.19
CA ARG A 180 3.60 -3.81 28.18
C ARG A 180 3.66 -2.49 27.43
N LEU A 181 2.53 -1.87 27.15
CA LEU A 181 2.48 -0.54 26.56
C LEU A 181 3.12 0.49 27.48
N ALA A 182 2.79 0.48 28.79
CA ALA A 182 3.40 1.37 29.77
C ALA A 182 4.92 1.20 29.80
N ALA A 183 5.40 -0.03 29.95
CA ALA A 183 6.84 -0.33 29.96
C ALA A 183 7.56 0.13 28.66
N ASP A 184 6.92 0.00 27.49
CA ASP A 184 7.51 0.50 26.25
C ASP A 184 7.54 2.04 26.18
N LEU A 185 6.56 2.73 26.76
CA LEU A 185 6.49 4.18 26.80
C LEU A 185 7.44 4.82 27.83
N GLU A 186 7.85 4.06 28.85
CA GLU A 186 8.83 4.49 29.87
C GLU A 186 10.29 4.41 29.37
N ARG A 187 10.52 3.73 28.23
CA ARG A 187 11.86 3.65 27.64
C ARG A 187 12.35 5.03 27.20
N THR A 188 13.65 5.28 27.42
CA THR A 188 14.33 6.47 26.93
C THR A 188 14.52 6.47 25.42
N GLU A 189 14.69 5.26 24.84
CA GLU A 189 14.88 5.07 23.41
C GLU A 189 13.70 4.33 22.76
N PRO A 190 13.40 4.62 21.49
CA PRO A 190 12.33 3.96 20.79
C PRO A 190 12.59 2.46 20.66
N PRO A 191 11.57 1.60 20.81
CA PRO A 191 11.69 0.18 20.51
C PRO A 191 12.29 -0.08 19.12
N PRO A 192 12.94 -1.24 18.87
CA PRO A 192 13.56 -1.56 17.59
C PRO A 192 12.62 -1.40 16.40
N LEU A 193 13.20 -1.18 15.22
CA LEU A 193 12.44 -1.18 13.97
C LEU A 193 11.69 -2.50 13.79
N ALA A 194 10.46 -2.43 13.26
CA ALA A 194 9.67 -3.63 12.99
C ALA A 194 10.40 -4.56 12.00
N SER A 195 10.36 -5.86 12.25
CA SER A 195 10.94 -6.86 11.35
C SER A 195 10.21 -6.92 9.99
N ASP A 196 8.88 -6.80 9.99
CA ASP A 196 8.08 -6.66 8.76
C ASP A 196 7.68 -5.20 8.55
N ARG A 197 8.40 -4.51 7.65
CA ARG A 197 8.15 -3.11 7.33
C ARG A 197 7.14 -2.87 6.21
N ARG A 198 6.58 -3.92 5.60
CA ARG A 198 5.49 -3.78 4.61
C ARG A 198 4.29 -3.03 5.19
N LYS A 199 3.99 -3.26 6.47
CA LYS A 199 2.94 -2.54 7.20
C LYS A 199 3.25 -1.05 7.46
N CYS A 200 4.50 -0.63 7.26
CA CYS A 200 4.91 0.76 7.46
C CYS A 200 4.48 1.69 6.33
N SER A 201 4.06 1.17 5.16
CA SER A 201 3.62 1.98 4.02
C SER A 201 2.53 3.00 4.36
N LEU A 202 1.60 2.62 5.26
CA LEU A 202 0.51 3.47 5.72
C LEU A 202 0.77 4.13 7.10
N CYS A 203 1.98 4.00 7.63
CA CYS A 203 2.32 4.54 8.94
C CYS A 203 2.69 6.02 8.86
N SER A 204 2.11 6.84 9.74
CA SER A 204 2.43 8.28 9.81
C SER A 204 3.88 8.59 10.19
N TRP A 205 4.61 7.62 10.76
CA TRP A 205 6.02 7.72 11.12
C TRP A 205 6.96 7.06 10.09
N ARG A 206 6.44 6.73 8.91
CA ARG A 206 7.20 6.04 7.86
C ARG A 206 8.52 6.76 7.54
N GLY A 207 8.47 8.09 7.39
CA GLY A 207 9.66 8.90 7.06
C GLY A 207 10.79 8.72 8.08
N VAL A 208 10.47 8.89 9.36
CA VAL A 208 11.41 8.73 10.48
C VAL A 208 12.01 7.32 10.52
N CYS A 209 11.14 6.30 10.46
CA CYS A 209 11.62 4.91 10.52
C CYS A 209 12.41 4.49 9.27
N SER A 210 12.10 5.04 8.09
CA SER A 210 12.84 4.75 6.87
C SER A 210 14.20 5.45 6.84
N ALA A 211 14.28 6.67 7.36
CA ALA A 211 15.57 7.36 7.53
C ALA A 211 16.50 6.58 8.48
N GLU A 212 15.96 6.13 9.61
CA GLU A 212 16.71 5.32 10.57
C GLU A 212 17.15 3.98 9.97
N ALA A 213 16.25 3.27 9.27
CA ALA A 213 16.59 1.99 8.66
C ALA A 213 17.71 2.11 7.62
N ARG A 214 17.70 3.17 6.83
CA ARG A 214 18.81 3.45 5.89
C ARG A 214 20.10 3.78 6.60
N ARG A 215 20.03 4.61 7.65
CA ARG A 215 21.21 5.01 8.45
C ARG A 215 21.94 3.81 9.06
N VAL A 216 21.19 2.82 9.55
CA VAL A 216 21.78 1.62 10.19
C VAL A 216 21.98 0.45 9.21
N GLY A 217 21.71 0.62 7.93
CA GLY A 217 21.80 -0.47 6.96
C GLY A 217 20.89 -1.66 7.28
N HIS A 218 19.66 -1.39 7.80
CA HIS A 218 18.76 -2.42 8.30
C HIS A 218 18.35 -3.40 7.18
N LEU A 219 18.37 -4.71 7.44
CA LEU A 219 18.07 -5.76 6.45
C LEU A 219 16.72 -5.59 5.73
N SER A 220 15.75 -4.89 6.32
CA SER A 220 14.49 -4.60 5.64
C SER A 220 14.61 -3.60 4.49
N GLU A 221 15.72 -2.93 4.35
CA GLU A 221 16.05 -2.06 3.22
C GLU A 221 16.62 -2.86 2.03
N VAL A 222 16.95 -4.15 2.21
CA VAL A 222 17.40 -5.01 1.11
C VAL A 222 16.18 -5.61 0.42
N SER A 223 16.07 -5.41 -0.89
CA SER A 223 14.99 -5.99 -1.70
C SER A 223 14.98 -7.51 -1.58
N GLY A 224 13.78 -8.10 -1.40
CA GLY A 224 13.62 -9.55 -1.23
C GLY A 224 13.73 -10.05 0.22
N ILE A 225 14.05 -9.20 1.20
CA ILE A 225 14.10 -9.60 2.61
C ILE A 225 12.81 -9.22 3.34
N GLY A 226 11.96 -10.22 3.59
CA GLY A 226 10.81 -10.12 4.50
C GLY A 226 11.17 -10.51 5.93
N ALA A 227 10.19 -10.42 6.85
CA ALA A 227 10.39 -10.69 8.27
C ALA A 227 11.07 -12.04 8.55
N LYS A 228 10.58 -13.12 7.94
CA LYS A 228 11.11 -14.48 8.16
C LYS A 228 12.58 -14.60 7.71
N ARG A 229 12.93 -14.08 6.53
CA ARG A 229 14.33 -14.11 6.07
C ARG A 229 15.25 -13.27 6.94
N ARG A 230 14.74 -12.13 7.41
CA ARG A 230 15.51 -11.29 8.33
C ARG A 230 15.84 -12.05 9.62
N GLU A 231 14.88 -12.75 10.21
CA GLU A 231 15.12 -13.56 11.42
C GLU A 231 16.18 -14.64 11.18
N MET A 232 16.11 -15.36 10.07
CA MET A 232 17.13 -16.35 9.67
C MET A 232 18.51 -15.72 9.53
N LEU A 233 18.63 -14.58 8.85
CA LEU A 233 19.92 -13.88 8.67
C LEU A 233 20.49 -13.38 10.02
N LEU A 234 19.65 -12.87 10.91
CA LEU A 234 20.06 -12.46 12.24
C LEU A 234 20.57 -13.66 13.08
N GLU A 235 19.93 -14.82 12.98
CA GLU A 235 20.37 -16.05 13.66
C GLU A 235 21.74 -16.54 13.12
N LEU A 236 22.05 -16.22 11.86
CA LEU A 236 23.35 -16.50 11.25
C LEU A 236 24.41 -15.39 11.51
N GLY A 237 24.07 -14.38 12.31
CA GLY A 237 24.97 -13.26 12.63
C GLY A 237 25.05 -12.19 11.55
N ILE A 238 24.17 -12.22 10.56
CA ILE A 238 24.08 -11.19 9.51
C ILE A 238 23.01 -10.18 9.93
N ASP A 239 23.42 -9.04 10.45
CA ASP A 239 22.55 -8.05 11.09
C ASP A 239 22.21 -6.83 10.21
N GLY A 240 22.92 -6.63 9.08
CA GLY A 240 22.75 -5.46 8.22
C GLY A 240 23.16 -5.66 6.78
N LEU A 241 22.96 -4.60 6.00
CA LEU A 241 23.25 -4.53 4.57
C LEU A 241 24.73 -4.88 4.28
N ASN A 242 25.68 -4.30 5.02
CA ASN A 242 27.09 -4.51 4.77
C ASN A 242 27.51 -5.95 5.08
N ALA A 243 27.09 -6.48 6.24
CA ALA A 243 27.36 -7.87 6.60
C ALA A 243 26.82 -8.85 5.56
N LEU A 244 25.63 -8.57 4.98
CA LEU A 244 25.08 -9.38 3.90
C LEU A 244 25.85 -9.23 2.58
N ALA A 245 26.28 -8.03 2.23
CA ALA A 245 27.05 -7.76 1.01
C ALA A 245 28.43 -8.44 1.04
N ASP A 246 29.04 -8.55 2.23
CA ASP A 246 30.35 -9.19 2.45
C ASP A 246 30.25 -10.71 2.60
N ALA A 247 29.04 -11.26 2.76
CA ALA A 247 28.84 -12.70 2.93
C ALA A 247 29.28 -13.48 1.68
N ASP A 248 29.85 -14.66 1.91
CA ASP A 248 30.09 -15.66 0.85
C ASP A 248 28.76 -16.31 0.46
N PRO A 249 28.35 -16.24 -0.83
CA PRO A 249 27.04 -16.74 -1.25
C PRO A 249 26.86 -18.25 -1.09
N GLN A 250 27.93 -19.04 -1.26
CA GLN A 250 27.86 -20.50 -1.16
C GLN A 250 27.72 -20.91 0.31
N ARG A 251 28.56 -20.37 1.19
CA ARG A 251 28.46 -20.61 2.62
C ARG A 251 27.12 -20.14 3.19
N LEU A 252 26.61 -19.01 2.74
CA LEU A 252 25.29 -18.52 3.15
C LEU A 252 24.18 -19.45 2.68
N ALA A 253 24.29 -20.00 1.46
CA ALA A 253 23.32 -20.98 0.94
C ALA A 253 23.24 -22.24 1.81
N GLU A 254 24.40 -22.82 2.17
CA GLU A 254 24.49 -23.97 3.07
C GLU A 254 23.88 -23.68 4.46
N GLN A 255 24.16 -22.51 4.99
CA GLN A 255 23.61 -22.10 6.29
C GLN A 255 22.10 -21.87 6.25
N LEU A 256 21.56 -21.28 5.17
CA LEU A 256 20.13 -21.05 5.01
C LEU A 256 19.35 -22.34 4.76
N GLN A 257 19.96 -23.39 4.18
CA GLN A 257 19.32 -24.70 4.00
C GLN A 257 18.91 -25.35 5.31
N ARG A 258 19.54 -24.99 6.45
CA ARG A 258 19.12 -25.45 7.79
C ARG A 258 17.69 -25.04 8.14
N PHE A 259 17.18 -23.98 7.54
CA PHE A 259 15.81 -23.50 7.72
C PHE A 259 14.83 -24.05 6.66
N GLY A 260 15.33 -24.83 5.70
CA GLY A 260 14.62 -25.45 4.60
C GLY A 260 15.36 -25.29 3.28
N GLU A 261 15.35 -26.33 2.43
CA GLU A 261 16.12 -26.39 1.17
C GLU A 261 15.89 -25.18 0.24
N GLN A 262 14.62 -24.72 0.18
CA GLN A 262 14.23 -23.55 -0.63
C GLN A 262 14.90 -22.25 -0.22
N HIS A 263 15.48 -22.17 0.99
CA HIS A 263 16.14 -20.96 1.47
C HIS A 263 17.58 -20.84 0.98
N GLY A 264 18.23 -21.92 0.61
CA GLY A 264 19.57 -21.88 0.03
C GLY A 264 19.62 -21.20 -1.34
N ALA A 265 18.65 -21.45 -2.20
CA ALA A 265 18.60 -20.90 -3.56
C ALA A 265 18.53 -19.35 -3.61
N VAL A 266 18.10 -18.69 -2.54
CA VAL A 266 18.00 -17.22 -2.51
C VAL A 266 19.27 -16.52 -2.02
N ALA A 267 20.29 -17.25 -1.53
CA ALA A 267 21.49 -16.67 -0.93
C ALA A 267 22.26 -15.78 -1.92
N ALA A 268 22.64 -16.33 -3.08
CA ALA A 268 23.38 -15.60 -4.10
C ALA A 268 22.62 -14.35 -4.61
N PRO A 269 21.32 -14.42 -4.98
CA PRO A 269 20.55 -13.23 -5.30
C PRO A 269 20.50 -12.17 -4.19
N LEU A 270 20.41 -12.57 -2.91
CA LEU A 270 20.35 -11.63 -1.80
C LEU A 270 21.69 -10.93 -1.58
N VAL A 271 22.80 -11.67 -1.63
CA VAL A 271 24.15 -11.09 -1.52
C VAL A 271 24.41 -10.12 -2.67
N ALA A 272 24.09 -10.51 -3.90
CA ALA A 272 24.23 -9.64 -5.06
C ALA A 272 23.34 -8.39 -4.96
N GLN A 273 22.09 -8.52 -4.47
CA GLN A 273 21.22 -7.36 -4.21
C GLN A 273 21.81 -6.43 -3.14
N ALA A 274 22.36 -6.99 -2.06
CA ALA A 274 23.00 -6.19 -1.03
C ALA A 274 24.23 -5.44 -1.55
N ARG A 275 25.05 -6.08 -2.39
CA ARG A 275 26.20 -5.45 -3.06
C ARG A 275 25.74 -4.32 -3.98
N ALA A 276 24.78 -4.57 -4.86
CA ALA A 276 24.25 -3.53 -5.75
C ALA A 276 23.74 -2.31 -4.97
N GLN A 277 23.04 -2.54 -3.84
CA GLN A 277 22.55 -1.46 -2.99
C GLN A 277 23.65 -0.70 -2.25
N ARG A 278 24.66 -1.41 -1.73
CA ARG A 278 25.82 -0.79 -1.07
C ARG A 278 26.64 0.05 -2.04
N ASP A 279 26.88 -0.50 -3.24
CA ASP A 279 27.78 0.09 -4.23
C ASP A 279 27.06 1.13 -5.11
N GLY A 280 25.72 1.21 -5.02
CA GLY A 280 24.90 2.21 -5.72
C GLY A 280 24.78 1.99 -7.24
N HIS A 281 25.07 0.78 -7.74
CA HIS A 281 25.12 0.47 -9.16
C HIS A 281 24.00 -0.48 -9.59
N ALA A 282 23.38 -0.17 -10.73
CA ALA A 282 22.46 -1.09 -11.39
C ALA A 282 23.24 -2.13 -12.19
N GLU A 283 22.83 -3.40 -12.11
CA GLU A 283 23.47 -4.52 -12.78
C GLU A 283 22.52 -5.17 -13.80
N PRO A 284 22.96 -5.44 -15.04
CA PRO A 284 22.16 -6.22 -15.98
C PRO A 284 22.07 -7.68 -15.50
N LEU A 285 20.90 -8.29 -15.66
CA LEU A 285 20.62 -9.71 -15.35
C LEU A 285 20.41 -10.55 -16.61
N ALA A 286 20.18 -9.91 -17.76
CA ALA A 286 19.96 -10.55 -19.05
C ALA A 286 20.70 -9.78 -20.16
N ASP A 287 21.15 -10.52 -21.16
CA ASP A 287 21.83 -9.96 -22.34
C ASP A 287 20.83 -9.54 -23.44
N SER A 288 19.57 -9.99 -23.35
CA SER A 288 18.52 -9.62 -24.31
C SER A 288 17.94 -8.24 -24.01
N PRO A 289 17.46 -7.52 -25.05
CA PRO A 289 16.76 -6.25 -24.82
C PRO A 289 15.54 -6.42 -23.91
N ALA A 290 15.39 -5.52 -22.95
CA ALA A 290 14.29 -5.58 -21.99
C ALA A 290 12.93 -5.26 -22.63
N LEU A 291 12.90 -4.39 -23.65
CA LEU A 291 11.70 -3.91 -24.34
C LEU A 291 11.82 -4.04 -25.87
N PRO A 292 11.91 -5.29 -26.40
CA PRO A 292 12.07 -5.50 -27.84
C PRO A 292 10.88 -4.97 -28.65
N GLU A 293 9.69 -4.89 -28.07
CA GLU A 293 8.47 -4.36 -28.69
C GLU A 293 8.61 -2.89 -29.13
N LEU A 294 9.49 -2.13 -28.45
CA LEU A 294 9.71 -0.71 -28.72
C LEU A 294 10.73 -0.43 -29.83
N ILE A 295 11.50 -1.42 -30.29
CA ILE A 295 12.59 -1.22 -31.24
C ILE A 295 12.07 -0.61 -32.57
N LYS A 296 10.95 -1.12 -33.07
CA LYS A 296 10.34 -0.71 -34.35
C LYS A 296 8.97 -0.04 -34.18
N ALA A 297 8.51 0.17 -32.95
CA ALA A 297 7.19 0.76 -32.72
C ALA A 297 7.11 2.22 -33.20
N PRO A 298 6.03 2.60 -33.90
CA PRO A 298 5.83 3.98 -34.36
C PRO A 298 5.42 4.93 -33.22
N GLY A 299 5.09 4.37 -32.06
CA GLY A 299 4.73 5.06 -30.83
C GLY A 299 4.39 4.06 -29.75
N VAL A 300 4.06 4.55 -28.59
CA VAL A 300 3.69 3.75 -27.41
C VAL A 300 2.51 4.38 -26.67
N LEU A 301 1.64 3.55 -26.13
CA LEU A 301 0.62 3.95 -25.18
C LEU A 301 1.10 3.63 -23.76
N LEU A 302 1.04 4.61 -22.85
CA LEU A 302 1.32 4.42 -21.43
C LEU A 302 -0.02 4.35 -20.73
N TYR A 303 -0.30 3.24 -20.08
CA TYR A 303 -1.60 2.93 -19.51
C TYR A 303 -1.52 2.81 -18.00
N ASP A 304 -2.41 3.51 -17.32
CA ASP A 304 -2.56 3.47 -15.87
C ASP A 304 -4.04 3.57 -15.48
N ILE A 305 -4.41 2.96 -14.35
CA ILE A 305 -5.79 2.93 -13.84
C ILE A 305 -5.91 3.51 -12.45
N GLU A 306 -7.09 4.08 -12.17
CA GLU A 306 -7.49 4.45 -10.81
C GLU A 306 -8.75 3.68 -10.40
N SER A 307 -8.71 3.09 -9.22
CA SER A 307 -9.77 2.18 -8.75
C SER A 307 -10.33 2.59 -7.38
N ASP A 308 -11.63 2.33 -7.18
CA ASP A 308 -12.24 2.29 -5.86
C ASP A 308 -12.43 0.81 -5.44
N PRO A 309 -11.54 0.25 -4.60
CA PRO A 309 -11.59 -1.15 -4.21
C PRO A 309 -12.85 -1.52 -3.41
N ASP A 310 -13.47 -0.54 -2.72
CA ASP A 310 -14.70 -0.76 -1.97
C ASP A 310 -15.92 -0.87 -2.91
N ALA A 311 -15.94 -0.05 -3.97
CA ALA A 311 -16.94 -0.13 -5.01
C ALA A 311 -16.65 -1.25 -6.02
N ARG A 312 -15.44 -1.82 -6.02
CA ARG A 312 -14.92 -2.75 -7.04
C ARG A 312 -15.01 -2.18 -8.44
N ASP A 313 -14.64 -0.91 -8.56
CA ASP A 313 -14.83 -0.10 -9.74
C ASP A 313 -13.51 0.53 -10.17
N ASP A 314 -13.11 0.29 -11.42
CA ASP A 314 -11.99 0.94 -12.06
C ASP A 314 -12.51 2.22 -12.72
N PHE A 315 -12.52 3.33 -12.00
CA PHE A 315 -13.24 4.54 -12.42
C PHE A 315 -12.51 5.38 -13.48
N LEU A 316 -11.21 5.14 -13.68
CA LEU A 316 -10.41 5.87 -14.67
C LEU A 316 -9.45 4.92 -15.38
N HIS A 317 -9.51 4.90 -16.70
CA HIS A 317 -8.51 4.30 -17.59
C HIS A 317 -7.78 5.44 -18.31
N GLY A 318 -6.55 5.74 -17.90
CA GLY A 318 -5.76 6.81 -18.49
C GLY A 318 -4.74 6.28 -19.50
N PHE A 319 -4.63 6.96 -20.63
CA PHE A 319 -3.65 6.64 -21.67
C PHE A 319 -2.84 7.89 -22.01
N VAL A 320 -1.50 7.78 -21.97
CA VAL A 320 -0.62 8.77 -22.59
C VAL A 320 -0.15 8.22 -23.94
N CYS A 321 -0.46 8.91 -25.02
CA CYS A 321 0.03 8.58 -26.35
C CYS A 321 1.37 9.27 -26.57
N LEU A 322 2.42 8.50 -26.76
CA LEU A 322 3.77 9.01 -27.03
C LEU A 322 4.21 8.55 -28.43
N PRO A 323 4.19 9.44 -29.44
CA PRO A 323 4.63 9.10 -30.78
C PRO A 323 6.16 9.03 -30.89
N ARG A 324 6.63 8.32 -31.90
CA ARG A 324 8.02 8.30 -32.31
C ARG A 324 8.17 9.11 -33.61
N ASP A 325 9.16 9.96 -33.66
CA ASP A 325 9.45 10.76 -34.87
C ASP A 325 10.10 9.90 -35.98
N PRO A 326 10.06 10.33 -37.22
CA PRO A 326 10.69 9.61 -38.32
C PRO A 326 12.20 9.37 -38.14
N ASP A 327 12.88 10.22 -37.39
CA ASP A 327 14.30 10.06 -37.02
C ASP A 327 14.53 9.04 -35.88
N GLY A 328 13.47 8.43 -35.39
CA GLY A 328 13.50 7.41 -34.34
C GLY A 328 13.52 7.94 -32.92
N ARG A 329 13.34 9.24 -32.70
CA ARG A 329 13.28 9.87 -31.38
C ARG A 329 11.87 9.78 -30.79
N TRP A 330 11.79 9.65 -29.47
CA TRP A 330 10.50 9.69 -28.76
C TRP A 330 10.12 11.14 -28.50
N ALA A 331 8.99 11.57 -29.06
CA ALA A 331 8.54 12.97 -29.06
C ALA A 331 7.70 13.29 -27.80
N LEU A 332 8.38 13.44 -26.65
CA LEU A 332 7.73 13.72 -25.35
C LEU A 332 6.91 15.02 -25.38
N GLU A 333 7.35 16.03 -26.13
CA GLU A 333 6.65 17.30 -26.33
C GLU A 333 5.33 17.16 -27.09
N ARG A 334 5.15 16.05 -27.83
CA ARG A 334 3.92 15.69 -28.55
C ARG A 334 3.06 14.67 -27.81
N ALA A 335 3.46 14.31 -26.60
CA ALA A 335 2.68 13.37 -25.79
C ALA A 335 1.30 13.96 -25.46
N THR A 336 0.26 13.16 -25.66
CA THR A 336 -1.13 13.55 -25.38
C THR A 336 -1.76 12.62 -24.36
N TYR A 337 -2.49 13.17 -23.39
CA TYR A 337 -3.16 12.39 -22.36
C TYR A 337 -4.66 12.25 -22.65
N HIS A 338 -5.17 11.03 -22.54
CA HIS A 338 -6.55 10.65 -22.82
C HIS A 338 -7.18 9.93 -21.62
N PRO A 339 -7.88 10.65 -20.72
CA PRO A 339 -8.64 10.04 -19.64
C PRO A 339 -9.96 9.46 -20.13
N LEU A 340 -10.21 8.20 -19.83
CA LEU A 340 -11.46 7.51 -20.10
C LEU A 340 -12.13 7.16 -18.78
N LEU A 341 -13.04 8.02 -18.32
CA LEU A 341 -13.80 7.80 -17.10
C LEU A 341 -14.85 6.70 -17.31
N MET A 342 -14.92 5.78 -16.36
CA MET A 342 -16.03 4.88 -16.18
C MET A 342 -17.00 5.46 -15.14
N LEU A 343 -18.16 5.87 -15.60
CA LEU A 343 -19.23 6.36 -14.74
C LEU A 343 -20.28 5.28 -14.60
N GLN A 344 -20.68 4.96 -13.38
CA GLN A 344 -21.70 3.93 -13.11
C GLN A 344 -23.00 4.20 -13.87
N GLU A 345 -23.37 5.46 -14.06
CA GLU A 345 -24.56 5.92 -14.83
C GLU A 345 -24.50 5.52 -16.30
N HIS A 346 -23.30 5.34 -16.84
CA HIS A 346 -23.11 4.98 -18.24
C HIS A 346 -22.79 3.50 -18.45
N GLY A 347 -22.41 2.79 -17.39
CA GLY A 347 -22.09 1.36 -17.39
C GLY A 347 -20.74 0.99 -18.01
N GLU A 348 -20.27 -0.20 -17.70
CA GLU A 348 -19.00 -0.76 -18.20
C GLU A 348 -18.97 -0.91 -19.73
N ALA A 349 -20.07 -1.27 -20.35
CA ALA A 349 -20.16 -1.49 -21.79
C ALA A 349 -19.78 -0.22 -22.58
N ARG A 350 -20.25 0.95 -22.14
CA ARG A 350 -19.90 2.23 -22.76
C ARG A 350 -18.42 2.57 -22.55
N CYS A 351 -17.88 2.31 -21.37
CA CYS A 351 -16.45 2.50 -21.10
C CYS A 351 -15.61 1.61 -22.03
N TRP A 352 -15.93 0.31 -22.10
CA TRP A 352 -15.25 -0.62 -22.98
C TRP A 352 -15.30 -0.21 -24.46
N GLN A 353 -16.46 0.21 -24.98
CA GLN A 353 -16.57 0.70 -26.36
C GLN A 353 -15.66 1.90 -26.62
N ARG A 354 -15.52 2.83 -25.67
CA ARG A 354 -14.61 3.97 -25.77
C ARG A 354 -13.15 3.51 -25.78
N ILE A 355 -12.76 2.60 -24.89
CA ILE A 355 -11.41 2.02 -24.81
C ILE A 355 -11.09 1.31 -26.13
N ARG A 356 -11.96 0.43 -26.61
CA ARG A 356 -11.76 -0.30 -27.86
C ARG A 356 -11.58 0.64 -29.05
N ARG A 357 -12.45 1.66 -29.19
CA ARG A 357 -12.35 2.67 -30.23
C ARG A 357 -11.07 3.49 -30.12
N PHE A 358 -10.61 3.75 -28.91
CA PHE A 358 -9.34 4.43 -28.67
C PHE A 358 -8.17 3.55 -29.11
N LEU A 359 -8.09 2.31 -28.66
CA LEU A 359 -7.02 1.38 -28.97
C LEU A 359 -6.92 1.05 -30.47
N SER A 360 -8.04 1.05 -31.20
CA SER A 360 -8.05 0.83 -32.65
C SER A 360 -7.45 1.97 -33.47
N ARG A 361 -7.29 3.18 -32.91
CA ARG A 361 -6.60 4.31 -33.56
C ARG A 361 -5.08 4.15 -33.52
N PHE A 362 -4.57 3.30 -32.63
CA PHE A 362 -3.16 3.09 -32.38
C PHE A 362 -2.82 1.60 -32.60
N GLU A 363 -3.25 1.07 -33.74
CA GLU A 363 -2.95 -0.30 -34.11
C GLU A 363 -1.44 -0.51 -34.20
N GLY A 364 -0.94 -1.63 -33.66
CA GLY A 364 0.49 -1.95 -33.62
C GLY A 364 1.31 -1.17 -32.57
N TRP A 365 0.72 -0.24 -31.82
CA TRP A 365 1.42 0.43 -30.73
C TRP A 365 1.41 -0.47 -29.49
N PRO A 366 2.57 -0.78 -28.87
CA PRO A 366 2.63 -1.42 -27.56
C PRO A 366 1.93 -0.57 -26.50
N VAL A 367 1.37 -1.25 -25.49
CA VAL A 367 0.72 -0.61 -24.34
C VAL A 367 1.54 -0.94 -23.09
N LEU A 368 2.34 0.01 -22.63
CA LEU A 368 3.13 -0.13 -21.43
C LEU A 368 2.30 0.19 -20.19
N HIS A 369 2.44 -0.64 -19.17
CA HIS A 369 1.87 -0.44 -17.85
C HIS A 369 2.88 -0.87 -16.77
N TYR A 370 2.62 -0.55 -15.50
CA TYR A 370 3.56 -0.84 -14.41
C TYR A 370 2.95 -1.75 -13.35
N GLY A 371 3.12 -3.06 -13.52
CA GLY A 371 2.56 -4.12 -12.69
C GLY A 371 1.38 -4.83 -13.36
N GLU A 372 0.93 -5.92 -12.77
CA GLU A 372 -0.10 -6.79 -13.36
C GLU A 372 -1.53 -6.25 -13.22
N THR A 373 -1.75 -5.26 -12.35
CA THR A 373 -3.10 -4.75 -12.01
C THR A 373 -3.80 -4.21 -13.23
N GLU A 374 -3.12 -3.41 -14.04
CA GLU A 374 -3.63 -2.74 -15.24
C GLU A 374 -4.04 -3.76 -16.31
N SER A 375 -3.16 -4.71 -16.60
CA SER A 375 -3.44 -5.76 -17.58
C SER A 375 -4.58 -6.66 -17.15
N LEU A 376 -4.62 -7.04 -15.88
CA LEU A 376 -5.71 -7.85 -15.31
C LEU A 376 -7.04 -7.09 -15.35
N ALA A 377 -7.08 -5.81 -15.00
CA ALA A 377 -8.28 -4.99 -15.02
C ALA A 377 -8.84 -4.88 -16.45
N LEU A 378 -7.99 -4.53 -17.42
CA LEU A 378 -8.39 -4.37 -18.82
C LEU A 378 -8.87 -5.68 -19.45
N CYS A 379 -8.14 -6.80 -19.23
CA CYS A 379 -8.52 -8.11 -19.73
C CYS A 379 -9.82 -8.63 -19.09
N LYS A 380 -10.02 -8.40 -17.78
CA LYS A 380 -11.29 -8.75 -17.11
C LYS A 380 -12.46 -7.90 -17.60
N LEU A 381 -12.24 -6.60 -17.84
CA LEU A 381 -13.26 -5.74 -18.44
C LEU A 381 -13.65 -6.27 -19.83
N ALA A 382 -12.69 -6.56 -20.70
CA ALA A 382 -12.92 -7.15 -22.02
C ALA A 382 -13.71 -8.47 -21.93
N GLN A 383 -13.35 -9.35 -21.00
CA GLN A 383 -14.03 -10.62 -20.75
C GLN A 383 -15.51 -10.40 -20.33
N ARG A 384 -15.77 -9.49 -19.40
CA ARG A 384 -17.16 -9.17 -18.98
C ARG A 384 -18.00 -8.59 -20.11
N GLN A 385 -17.35 -7.99 -21.11
CA GLN A 385 -18.02 -7.45 -22.31
C GLN A 385 -18.11 -8.44 -23.47
N GLY A 386 -17.84 -9.72 -23.23
CA GLY A 386 -18.03 -10.80 -24.22
C GLY A 386 -17.00 -10.80 -25.35
N VAL A 387 -15.82 -10.21 -25.16
CA VAL A 387 -14.74 -10.24 -26.15
C VAL A 387 -14.23 -11.68 -26.30
N SER A 388 -14.01 -12.12 -27.53
CA SER A 388 -13.53 -13.47 -27.85
C SER A 388 -12.16 -13.74 -27.20
N ASP A 389 -11.82 -15.02 -26.98
CA ASP A 389 -10.54 -15.41 -26.43
C ASP A 389 -9.39 -14.95 -27.35
N VAL A 390 -9.56 -15.10 -28.65
CA VAL A 390 -8.58 -14.66 -29.66
C VAL A 390 -8.31 -13.16 -29.58
N ASP A 391 -9.37 -12.34 -29.50
CA ASP A 391 -9.19 -10.88 -29.39
C ASP A 391 -8.62 -10.46 -28.04
N ARG A 392 -8.93 -11.20 -26.95
CA ARG A 392 -8.34 -10.96 -25.62
C ARG A 392 -6.86 -11.32 -25.60
N ASP A 393 -6.45 -12.40 -26.31
CA ASP A 393 -5.05 -12.77 -26.43
C ASP A 393 -4.29 -11.76 -27.29
N ALA A 394 -4.89 -11.28 -28.38
CA ALA A 394 -4.33 -10.17 -29.17
C ALA A 394 -4.15 -8.91 -28.34
N LEU A 395 -5.12 -8.56 -27.49
CA LEU A 395 -4.99 -7.44 -26.55
C LEU A 395 -3.85 -7.69 -25.55
N ARG A 396 -3.77 -8.90 -24.98
CA ARG A 396 -2.75 -9.28 -24.01
C ARG A 396 -1.34 -9.20 -24.59
N CYS A 397 -1.15 -9.59 -25.84
CA CYS A 397 0.14 -9.49 -26.55
C CYS A 397 0.60 -8.03 -26.75
N ARG A 398 -0.30 -7.06 -26.73
CA ARG A 398 0.05 -5.62 -26.78
C ARG A 398 0.43 -5.04 -25.42
N LEU A 399 0.02 -5.68 -24.32
CA LEU A 399 0.28 -5.21 -22.96
C LEU A 399 1.67 -5.62 -22.53
N VAL A 400 2.49 -4.67 -22.16
CA VAL A 400 3.89 -4.88 -21.73
C VAL A 400 4.05 -4.38 -20.30
N ASP A 401 4.29 -5.29 -19.37
CA ASP A 401 4.55 -4.97 -17.98
C ASP A 401 6.00 -4.52 -17.77
N VAL A 402 6.18 -3.20 -17.66
CA VAL A 402 7.51 -2.58 -17.43
C VAL A 402 8.12 -3.01 -16.10
N HIS A 403 7.30 -3.25 -15.06
CA HIS A 403 7.79 -3.72 -13.77
C HIS A 403 8.38 -5.14 -13.86
N ASP A 404 7.71 -6.05 -14.55
CA ASP A 404 8.20 -7.40 -14.75
C ASP A 404 9.46 -7.42 -15.61
N ARG A 405 9.48 -6.65 -16.70
CA ARG A 405 10.66 -6.48 -17.55
C ARG A 405 11.85 -5.90 -16.79
N LEU A 406 11.61 -4.88 -15.96
CA LEU A 406 12.66 -4.29 -15.13
C LEU A 406 13.27 -5.32 -14.18
N ARG A 407 12.43 -6.10 -13.48
CA ARG A 407 12.90 -7.10 -12.52
C ARG A 407 13.62 -8.27 -13.14
N SER A 408 13.24 -8.67 -14.33
CA SER A 408 13.87 -9.80 -15.05
C SER A 408 15.19 -9.41 -15.73
N HIS A 409 15.38 -8.13 -16.08
CA HIS A 409 16.55 -7.67 -16.81
C HIS A 409 17.56 -6.86 -15.99
N TRP A 410 17.14 -6.30 -14.84
CA TRP A 410 17.97 -5.39 -14.06
C TRP A 410 17.89 -5.62 -12.56
N ARG A 411 19.05 -5.63 -11.90
CA ARG A 411 19.17 -5.50 -10.45
C ARG A 411 19.48 -4.05 -10.12
N LEU A 412 18.53 -3.38 -9.45
CA LEU A 412 18.65 -1.98 -9.08
C LEU A 412 19.21 -1.81 -7.66
N PRO A 413 19.94 -0.71 -7.37
CA PRO A 413 20.42 -0.38 -6.04
C PRO A 413 19.30 0.16 -5.14
N LEU A 414 18.12 -0.48 -5.18
CA LEU A 414 16.90 -0.01 -4.52
C LEU A 414 16.31 -1.09 -3.62
N ASN A 415 15.64 -0.65 -2.57
CA ASN A 415 14.90 -1.53 -1.66
C ASN A 415 13.52 -1.96 -2.19
N SER A 416 13.04 -1.33 -3.24
CA SER A 416 11.75 -1.60 -3.86
C SER A 416 11.78 -1.29 -5.36
N TYR A 417 11.09 -2.11 -6.14
CA TYR A 417 10.88 -1.91 -7.57
C TYR A 417 9.53 -1.24 -7.89
N GLY A 418 8.84 -0.69 -6.88
CA GLY A 418 7.60 0.06 -7.10
C GLY A 418 7.86 1.34 -7.92
N LEU A 419 6.90 1.71 -8.79
CA LEU A 419 7.02 2.82 -9.74
C LEU A 419 7.59 4.09 -9.12
N LYS A 420 7.05 4.53 -7.98
CA LYS A 420 7.50 5.76 -7.31
C LYS A 420 8.95 5.69 -6.85
N THR A 421 9.40 4.54 -6.37
CA THR A 421 10.79 4.37 -5.91
C THR A 421 11.77 4.39 -7.07
N VAL A 422 11.44 3.71 -8.17
CA VAL A 422 12.30 3.63 -9.34
C VAL A 422 12.33 4.95 -10.10
N ALA A 423 11.17 5.56 -10.32
CA ALA A 423 11.07 6.82 -11.05
C ALA A 423 11.74 7.99 -10.28
N ASP A 424 11.61 8.04 -8.94
CA ASP A 424 12.30 9.00 -8.08
C ASP A 424 13.85 8.83 -8.17
N TRP A 425 14.32 7.59 -8.15
CA TRP A 425 15.74 7.29 -8.35
C TRP A 425 16.27 7.75 -9.72
N LEU A 426 15.41 7.73 -10.75
CA LEU A 426 15.70 8.22 -12.09
C LEU A 426 15.52 9.75 -12.23
N GLY A 427 15.12 10.45 -11.16
CA GLY A 427 14.94 11.90 -11.14
C GLY A 427 13.57 12.37 -11.62
N PHE A 428 12.60 11.48 -11.80
CA PHE A 428 11.23 11.88 -12.13
C PHE A 428 10.53 12.50 -10.93
N SER A 429 9.80 13.60 -11.17
CA SER A 429 9.02 14.28 -10.13
C SER A 429 7.57 14.42 -10.58
N TRP A 430 6.65 13.99 -9.73
CA TRP A 430 5.22 14.20 -9.94
C TRP A 430 4.83 15.67 -9.83
N SER A 431 3.93 16.12 -10.68
CA SER A 431 3.38 17.49 -10.61
C SER A 431 2.75 17.82 -9.27
N GLN A 432 2.36 16.79 -8.52
CA GLN A 432 1.74 16.89 -7.21
C GLN A 432 2.55 16.11 -6.18
N ALA A 433 3.36 16.81 -5.41
CA ALA A 433 4.22 16.19 -4.39
C ALA A 433 3.42 15.43 -3.33
N GLY A 434 3.85 14.20 -3.00
CA GLY A 434 3.28 13.40 -1.92
C GLY A 434 1.89 12.81 -2.19
N VAL A 435 1.40 12.87 -3.43
CA VAL A 435 0.13 12.24 -3.83
C VAL A 435 0.32 10.73 -4.04
N ASP A 436 -0.68 9.97 -3.63
CA ASP A 436 -0.79 8.52 -3.81
C ASP A 436 -2.22 8.14 -4.27
N GLY A 437 -2.43 6.87 -4.65
CA GLY A 437 -3.74 6.38 -5.09
C GLY A 437 -4.86 6.58 -4.05
N ALA A 438 -4.53 6.60 -2.74
CA ALA A 438 -5.52 6.92 -1.71
C ALA A 438 -5.99 8.39 -1.79
N ARG A 439 -5.11 9.31 -2.23
CA ARG A 439 -5.47 10.71 -2.48
C ARG A 439 -6.33 10.84 -3.74
N ALA A 440 -6.00 10.12 -4.80
CA ALA A 440 -6.82 10.07 -6.02
C ALA A 440 -8.23 9.54 -5.73
N LEU A 441 -8.34 8.46 -4.95
CA LEU A 441 -9.62 7.93 -4.49
C LEU A 441 -10.41 8.93 -3.63
N LEU A 442 -9.75 9.67 -2.75
CA LEU A 442 -10.41 10.71 -1.94
C LEU A 442 -10.99 11.81 -2.83
N TRP A 443 -10.24 12.29 -3.82
CA TRP A 443 -10.72 13.26 -4.80
C TRP A 443 -11.87 12.73 -5.64
N TRP A 444 -11.81 11.44 -6.05
CA TRP A 444 -12.91 10.78 -6.75
C TRP A 444 -14.20 10.79 -5.93
N ARG A 445 -14.13 10.39 -4.65
CA ARG A 445 -15.28 10.39 -3.74
C ARG A 445 -15.80 11.81 -3.48
N GLN A 446 -14.92 12.78 -3.37
CA GLN A 446 -15.29 14.20 -3.27
C GLN A 446 -16.01 14.65 -4.54
N TRP A 447 -15.46 14.37 -5.71
CA TRP A 447 -16.08 14.70 -7.00
C TRP A 447 -17.46 14.07 -7.16
N ARG A 448 -17.61 12.79 -6.78
CA ARG A 448 -18.91 12.08 -6.80
C ARG A 448 -19.92 12.63 -5.78
N GLY A 449 -19.48 13.19 -4.68
CA GLY A 449 -20.31 13.74 -3.59
C GLY A 449 -20.68 15.22 -3.73
N THR A 450 -20.05 15.96 -4.67
CA THR A 450 -20.28 17.38 -4.91
C THR A 450 -20.98 17.61 -6.26
N GLY A 451 -21.72 18.70 -6.38
CA GLY A 451 -22.38 19.08 -7.64
C GLY A 451 -21.48 19.95 -8.54
N PRO A 452 -21.85 20.09 -9.85
CA PRO A 452 -21.07 20.88 -10.82
C PRO A 452 -20.87 22.35 -10.45
N SER A 453 -21.73 22.90 -9.60
CA SER A 453 -21.65 24.28 -9.09
C SER A 453 -20.58 24.48 -8.00
N ASP A 454 -20.03 23.39 -7.44
CA ASP A 454 -18.95 23.45 -6.46
C ASP A 454 -17.60 23.63 -7.19
N ARG A 455 -16.86 24.69 -6.85
CA ARG A 455 -15.51 24.94 -7.39
C ARG A 455 -14.54 23.79 -7.12
N GLY A 456 -14.69 23.07 -6.03
CA GLY A 456 -13.90 21.90 -5.67
C GLY A 456 -14.15 20.69 -6.59
N HIS A 457 -15.35 20.61 -7.20
CA HIS A 457 -15.74 19.52 -8.08
C HIS A 457 -14.81 19.38 -9.30
N VAL A 458 -14.67 20.44 -10.10
CA VAL A 458 -13.81 20.43 -11.30
C VAL A 458 -12.33 20.24 -10.93
N GLN A 459 -11.89 20.84 -9.83
CA GLN A 459 -10.51 20.75 -9.38
C GLN A 459 -10.13 19.34 -8.93
N ALA A 460 -11.02 18.63 -8.24
CA ALA A 460 -10.78 17.25 -7.81
C ALA A 460 -10.53 16.33 -9.01
N LEU A 461 -11.36 16.43 -10.05
CA LEU A 461 -11.19 15.65 -11.27
C LEU A 461 -9.89 15.98 -12.02
N ARG A 462 -9.56 17.28 -12.10
CA ARG A 462 -8.29 17.74 -12.70
C ARG A 462 -7.07 17.15 -11.98
N TRP A 463 -7.10 17.10 -10.66
CA TRP A 463 -6.01 16.52 -9.88
C TRP A 463 -5.86 15.01 -10.10
N ILE A 464 -6.96 14.29 -10.22
CA ILE A 464 -6.94 12.85 -10.56
C ILE A 464 -6.28 12.64 -11.93
N PHE A 465 -6.67 13.43 -12.94
CA PHE A 465 -6.11 13.31 -14.29
C PHE A 465 -4.61 13.64 -14.33
N LEU A 466 -4.18 14.67 -13.60
CA LEU A 466 -2.76 15.00 -13.49
C LEU A 466 -1.96 13.86 -12.84
N TYR A 467 -2.48 13.29 -11.77
CA TYR A 467 -1.84 12.19 -11.06
C TYR A 467 -1.70 10.95 -11.95
N ASN A 468 -2.78 10.50 -12.57
CA ASN A 468 -2.79 9.33 -13.45
C ASN A 468 -1.90 9.54 -14.72
N ARG A 469 -1.91 10.75 -15.31
CA ARG A 469 -0.98 11.10 -16.39
C ARG A 469 0.47 10.99 -15.96
N ASP A 470 0.80 11.49 -14.77
CA ASP A 470 2.17 11.47 -14.26
C ASP A 470 2.63 10.04 -13.93
N ASP A 471 1.75 9.13 -13.47
CA ASP A 471 2.07 7.71 -13.30
C ASP A 471 2.38 7.05 -14.67
N GLY A 472 1.63 7.38 -15.73
CA GLY A 472 1.97 6.99 -17.09
C GLY A 472 3.36 7.51 -17.54
N LEU A 473 3.65 8.79 -17.33
CA LEU A 473 4.96 9.39 -17.68
C LEU A 473 6.11 8.83 -16.83
N ALA A 474 5.85 8.50 -15.56
CA ALA A 474 6.81 7.80 -14.71
C ALA A 474 7.14 6.40 -15.25
N THR A 475 6.13 5.67 -15.73
CA THR A 475 6.31 4.37 -16.41
C THR A 475 7.19 4.52 -17.65
N TRP A 476 6.99 5.59 -18.44
CA TRP A 476 7.86 5.91 -19.57
C TRP A 476 9.30 6.22 -19.14
N THR A 477 9.50 6.97 -18.07
CA THR A 477 10.84 7.28 -17.55
C THR A 477 11.63 6.00 -17.24
N VAL A 478 10.98 5.00 -16.65
CA VAL A 478 11.60 3.68 -16.40
C VAL A 478 11.91 2.95 -17.71
N ALA A 479 10.96 2.91 -18.64
CA ALA A 479 11.15 2.27 -19.94
C ALA A 479 12.27 2.92 -20.76
N ALA A 480 12.33 4.25 -20.80
CA ALA A 480 13.37 5.01 -21.49
C ALA A 480 14.77 4.75 -20.89
N TRP A 481 14.85 4.67 -19.55
CA TRP A 481 16.09 4.30 -18.88
C TRP A 481 16.55 2.89 -19.28
N MET A 482 15.65 1.90 -19.33
CA MET A 482 15.99 0.53 -19.76
C MET A 482 16.50 0.51 -21.19
N LEU A 483 15.84 1.18 -22.13
CA LEU A 483 16.30 1.29 -23.53
C LEU A 483 17.70 1.91 -23.64
N ALA A 484 17.97 2.96 -22.88
CA ALA A 484 19.28 3.61 -22.85
C ALA A 484 20.36 2.74 -22.19
N ALA A 485 19.99 1.96 -21.18
CA ALA A 485 20.90 1.05 -20.48
C ALA A 485 21.26 -0.17 -21.34
N ASP A 486 20.28 -0.77 -22.05
CA ASP A 486 20.51 -1.87 -23.00
C ASP A 486 21.47 -1.45 -24.11
N SER A 487 21.32 -0.25 -24.69
CA SER A 487 22.20 0.29 -25.71
C SER A 487 23.65 0.45 -25.23
N ARG A 488 23.85 0.85 -23.97
CA ARG A 488 25.18 1.00 -23.36
C ARG A 488 25.84 -0.37 -23.09
N SER A 489 25.08 -1.35 -22.67
CA SER A 489 25.57 -2.72 -22.42
C SER A 489 26.02 -3.38 -23.72
N GLN A 490 25.25 -3.27 -24.79
CA GLN A 490 25.59 -3.77 -26.12
C GLN A 490 26.86 -3.11 -26.69
N SER A 491 27.05 -1.80 -26.49
CA SER A 491 28.25 -1.07 -26.93
C SER A 491 29.51 -1.54 -26.21
N ARG A 492 29.44 -1.93 -24.94
CA ARG A 492 30.56 -2.50 -24.17
C ARG A 492 30.92 -3.90 -24.65
N VAL A 493 29.95 -4.74 -24.94
CA VAL A 493 30.16 -6.10 -25.47
C VAL A 493 30.70 -6.05 -26.90
N GLY A 494 30.15 -5.18 -27.76
CA GLY A 494 30.63 -4.98 -29.14
C GLY A 494 32.04 -4.40 -29.23
N GLY A 495 32.47 -3.59 -28.27
CA GLY A 495 33.85 -3.09 -28.16
C GLY A 495 34.85 -4.20 -27.79
N SER A 496 34.48 -5.14 -26.94
CA SER A 496 35.29 -6.30 -26.57
C SER A 496 35.34 -7.35 -27.70
N GLN A 497 34.25 -7.54 -28.48
CA GLN A 497 34.22 -8.48 -29.61
C GLN A 497 34.95 -7.99 -30.85
N LYS A 498 35.08 -6.67 -31.09
CA LYS A 498 35.92 -6.14 -32.16
C LYS A 498 37.43 -6.40 -31.95
N ALA A 499 37.81 -6.71 -30.72
CA ALA A 499 39.19 -7.10 -30.40
C ALA A 499 39.44 -8.62 -30.61
N LEU A 500 38.39 -9.47 -30.74
CA LEU A 500 38.52 -10.93 -30.82
C LEU A 500 37.86 -11.59 -32.02
N GLY A 501 37.28 -10.87 -32.96
CA GLY A 501 36.45 -11.49 -33.99
C GLY A 501 36.82 -11.19 -35.43
N ARG A 502 37.93 -11.71 -35.92
CA ARG A 502 38.09 -12.13 -37.33
C ARG A 502 38.08 -13.65 -37.35
N ALA A 503 36.92 -14.25 -37.34
CA ALA A 503 36.65 -15.59 -37.93
C ALA A 503 35.17 -15.98 -37.75
N MET A 504 34.58 -16.36 -38.89
CA MET A 504 33.38 -17.17 -39.09
C MET A 504 32.04 -16.46 -39.31
N GLU A 505 31.74 -16.38 -40.58
CA GLU A 505 30.44 -16.20 -41.24
C GLU A 505 29.52 -17.43 -41.06
N THR A 506 28.25 -17.14 -41.23
CA THR A 506 27.08 -17.99 -41.58
C THR A 506 26.23 -18.60 -40.47
N SER A 507 25.05 -18.11 -40.32
CA SER A 507 23.78 -18.80 -40.62
C SER A 507 22.51 -18.03 -40.17
N THR A 508 21.47 -18.23 -40.89
CA THR A 508 20.13 -17.71 -41.13
C THR A 508 19.23 -17.45 -39.89
N PRO A 509 18.29 -16.48 -39.94
CA PRO A 509 17.42 -16.15 -38.82
C PRO A 509 16.16 -17.02 -38.79
N LEU A 510 15.80 -17.45 -37.58
CA LEU A 510 14.53 -18.10 -37.26
C LEU A 510 13.56 -17.07 -36.67
N SER A 511 12.35 -17.06 -37.20
CA SER A 511 11.18 -16.27 -36.79
C SER A 511 10.70 -16.69 -35.39
N PRO A 512 10.27 -15.78 -34.51
CA PRO A 512 9.77 -16.16 -33.20
C PRO A 512 8.29 -16.52 -33.27
N ALA A 513 8.00 -17.80 -33.05
CA ALA A 513 6.67 -18.27 -32.71
C ALA A 513 6.39 -18.05 -31.21
N CYS A 514 5.24 -17.48 -30.91
CA CYS A 514 4.72 -17.29 -29.56
C CYS A 514 4.36 -18.66 -28.96
N SER A 515 5.18 -19.23 -28.08
CA SER A 515 4.85 -20.46 -27.36
C SER A 515 4.36 -20.12 -25.95
N VAL A 516 3.11 -20.49 -25.69
CA VAL A 516 2.46 -20.43 -24.37
C VAL A 516 2.94 -21.65 -23.57
N SER A 517 3.68 -21.44 -22.48
CA SER A 517 3.86 -22.45 -21.45
C SER A 517 2.82 -22.26 -20.36
N ALA A 518 1.86 -23.17 -20.29
CA ALA A 518 1.00 -23.34 -19.14
C ALA A 518 1.80 -23.97 -18.00
N SER A 519 1.89 -23.28 -16.87
CA SER A 519 2.33 -23.86 -15.61
C SER A 519 1.15 -23.84 -14.66
N SER A 520 0.68 -25.06 -14.38
CA SER A 520 -0.29 -25.37 -13.35
C SER A 520 0.41 -25.41 -11.99
N ALA A 521 -0.06 -24.66 -11.02
CA ALA A 521 -0.30 -24.99 -9.61
C ALA A 521 -0.74 -23.71 -8.85
#